data_f54dcff89972e61b55efd333ced98217
#
_entry.id   f54dcff89972e61b55efd333ced98217
#
_cell.length_a   1.000
_cell.length_b   1.000
_cell.length_c   1.000
_cell.angle_alpha   90.00
_cell.angle_beta   90.00
_cell.angle_gamma   90.00
#
_symmetry.space_group_name_H-M   'P 1'
#
loop_
_entity.id
_entity.type
_entity.pdbx_description
1 polymer ?
#
loop_
_entity_poly.entity_id
_entity_poly.type
_entity_poly.pdbx_seq_one_letter_code
_entity_poly.pdbx_strand_id
1 'polypeptide(L)'
;MKAKYLILDVDGTLTDGKIYMGESGELFKAFDIKDGCGIHDIFPSHGGKVIVITARESKIVENRCKELKIEMFYQGVRDKAKKLHELAELFSLEKNGCGEYLNVAYMGDDIIDIPIMKLCEHRGAPKNASREVLKEATFISSRNGGDGAVREFIEHLCGISV
;
A
#
# COMPACT_ATOMS: atom_id res chain seq x y z
N MET A 1 9.28 9.34 -12.48
CA MET A 1 8.65 8.48 -11.44
C MET A 1 9.58 8.40 -10.24
N LYS A 2 9.04 8.52 -9.03
CA LYS A 2 9.84 8.56 -7.78
C LYS A 2 10.12 7.17 -7.20
N ALA A 3 9.26 6.17 -7.46
CA ALA A 3 9.40 4.83 -6.93
C ALA A 3 9.13 3.77 -8.00
N LYS A 4 9.89 2.66 -7.94
CA LYS A 4 9.71 1.49 -8.82
C LYS A 4 8.76 0.45 -8.22
N TYR A 5 8.75 0.34 -6.90
CA TYR A 5 7.93 -0.60 -6.15
C TYR A 5 6.98 0.17 -5.23
N LEU A 6 5.69 -0.09 -5.35
CA LEU A 6 4.66 0.43 -4.46
C LEU A 6 4.07 -0.71 -3.64
N ILE A 7 4.26 -0.66 -2.35
CA ILE A 7 3.73 -1.65 -1.41
C ILE A 7 2.52 -1.03 -0.71
N LEU A 8 1.41 -1.75 -0.68
CA LEU A 8 0.14 -1.27 -0.13
C LEU A 8 -0.33 -2.20 0.99
N ASP A 9 -0.77 -1.62 2.09
CA ASP A 9 -1.68 -2.28 3.02
C ASP A 9 -3.10 -2.35 2.43
N VAL A 10 -3.98 -3.10 3.07
CA VAL A 10 -5.37 -3.30 2.61
C VAL A 10 -6.36 -2.58 3.51
N ASP A 11 -6.52 -3.05 4.77
CA ASP A 11 -7.57 -2.59 5.65
C ASP A 11 -7.25 -1.19 6.19
N GLY A 12 -8.01 -0.19 5.79
CA GLY A 12 -7.79 1.23 6.10
C GLY A 12 -6.98 2.00 5.04
N THR A 13 -6.36 1.31 4.10
CA THR A 13 -5.61 1.91 2.97
C THR A 13 -6.34 1.73 1.65
N LEU A 14 -6.51 0.49 1.19
CA LEU A 14 -7.33 0.15 0.01
C LEU A 14 -8.84 0.09 0.32
N THR A 15 -9.19 -0.01 1.59
CA THR A 15 -10.57 -0.01 2.09
C THR A 15 -10.77 1.12 3.11
N ASP A 16 -12.01 1.31 3.55
CA ASP A 16 -12.37 2.28 4.60
C ASP A 16 -11.92 1.87 6.02
N GLY A 17 -11.28 0.70 6.18
CA GLY A 17 -10.82 0.17 7.45
C GLY A 17 -11.90 -0.50 8.30
N LYS A 18 -13.15 -0.52 7.84
CA LYS A 18 -14.24 -1.18 8.54
C LYS A 18 -14.29 -2.67 8.24
N ILE A 19 -14.72 -3.43 9.23
CA ILE A 19 -14.94 -4.86 9.11
C ILE A 19 -16.45 -5.08 9.01
N TYR A 20 -16.92 -5.55 7.87
CA TYR A 20 -18.33 -5.87 7.63
C TYR A 20 -18.56 -7.34 7.92
N MET A 21 -19.08 -7.63 9.12
CA MET A 21 -19.25 -8.99 9.65
C MET A 21 -20.69 -9.46 9.56
N GLY A 22 -20.87 -10.71 9.15
CA GLY A 22 -22.12 -11.46 9.25
C GLY A 22 -21.95 -12.68 10.15
N GLU A 23 -22.99 -13.50 10.27
CA GLU A 23 -22.98 -14.69 11.12
C GLU A 23 -21.90 -15.72 10.70
N SER A 24 -21.57 -15.81 9.41
CA SER A 24 -20.58 -16.75 8.87
C SER A 24 -19.17 -16.13 8.69
N GLY A 25 -18.94 -14.88 9.12
CA GLY A 25 -17.65 -14.19 8.99
C GLY A 25 -17.74 -12.91 8.18
N GLU A 26 -16.62 -12.54 7.54
CA GLU A 26 -16.53 -11.31 6.73
C GLU A 26 -17.46 -11.38 5.52
N LEU A 27 -18.33 -10.38 5.36
CA LEU A 27 -19.32 -10.31 4.27
C LEU A 27 -18.75 -9.73 2.99
N PHE A 28 -18.15 -8.55 3.08
CA PHE A 28 -17.57 -7.83 1.94
C PHE A 28 -16.49 -6.82 2.40
N LYS A 29 -15.75 -6.33 1.43
CA LYS A 29 -14.88 -5.14 1.53
C LYS A 29 -15.26 -4.20 0.39
N ALA A 30 -15.29 -2.90 0.68
CA ALA A 30 -15.47 -1.86 -0.34
C ALA A 30 -14.09 -1.37 -0.80
N PHE A 31 -13.87 -1.38 -2.12
CA PHE A 31 -12.68 -0.85 -2.77
C PHE A 31 -13.06 0.31 -3.69
N ASP A 32 -12.21 1.32 -3.76
CA ASP A 32 -12.41 2.44 -4.68
C ASP A 32 -11.95 2.09 -6.09
N ILE A 33 -12.76 2.47 -7.09
CA ILE A 33 -12.45 2.19 -8.50
C ILE A 33 -11.29 3.04 -9.03
N LYS A 34 -11.07 4.26 -8.48
CA LYS A 34 -9.98 5.15 -8.89
C LYS A 34 -8.65 4.62 -8.37
N ASP A 35 -8.62 4.08 -7.15
CA ASP A 35 -7.48 3.36 -6.61
C ASP A 35 -7.14 2.16 -7.49
N GLY A 36 -8.17 1.40 -7.90
CA GLY A 36 -8.00 0.29 -8.83
C GLY A 36 -7.39 0.70 -10.18
N CYS A 37 -7.83 1.79 -10.77
CA CYS A 37 -7.26 2.35 -12.01
C CYS A 37 -5.79 2.78 -11.79
N GLY A 38 -5.49 3.42 -10.66
CA GLY A 38 -4.12 3.79 -10.30
C GLY A 38 -3.18 2.58 -10.26
N ILE A 39 -3.63 1.52 -9.60
CA ILE A 39 -2.88 0.28 -9.41
C ILE A 39 -2.71 -0.51 -10.71
N HIS A 40 -3.79 -0.68 -11.47
CA HIS A 40 -3.80 -1.53 -12.66
C HIS A 40 -3.22 -0.85 -13.89
N ASP A 41 -3.50 0.45 -14.08
CA ASP A 41 -3.19 1.15 -15.32
C ASP A 41 -2.07 2.18 -15.17
N ILE A 42 -2.18 3.10 -14.17
CA ILE A 42 -1.29 4.26 -14.10
C ILE A 42 0.12 3.86 -13.66
N PHE A 43 0.25 3.26 -12.48
CA PHE A 43 1.58 2.95 -11.92
C PHE A 43 2.37 1.97 -12.81
N PRO A 44 1.77 0.90 -13.34
CA PRO A 44 2.47 0.01 -14.28
C PRO A 44 2.85 0.66 -15.61
N SER A 45 2.02 1.58 -16.16
CA SER A 45 2.36 2.29 -17.40
C SER A 45 3.59 3.19 -17.27
N HIS A 46 3.94 3.57 -16.04
CA HIS A 46 5.19 4.29 -15.71
C HIS A 46 6.34 3.35 -15.32
N GLY A 47 6.18 2.02 -15.51
CA GLY A 47 7.21 1.02 -15.20
C GLY A 47 7.26 0.59 -13.73
N GLY A 48 6.25 0.95 -12.93
CA GLY A 48 6.14 0.55 -11.53
C GLY A 48 5.55 -0.84 -11.34
N LYS A 49 5.81 -1.44 -10.18
CA LYS A 49 5.22 -2.72 -9.74
C LYS A 49 4.51 -2.52 -8.42
N VAL A 50 3.26 -3.00 -8.33
CA VAL A 50 2.47 -2.97 -7.11
C VAL A 50 2.59 -4.29 -6.37
N ILE A 51 2.74 -4.21 -5.05
CA ILE A 51 2.82 -5.32 -4.11
C ILE A 51 1.80 -5.06 -3.01
N VAL A 52 1.08 -6.08 -2.58
CA VAL A 52 0.17 -5.99 -1.42
C VAL A 52 0.73 -6.81 -0.27
N ILE A 53 0.80 -6.20 0.93
CA ILE A 53 1.19 -6.90 2.17
C ILE A 53 0.18 -6.54 3.26
N THR A 54 -0.59 -7.54 3.72
CA THR A 54 -1.64 -7.34 4.72
C THR A 54 -1.54 -8.36 5.85
N ALA A 55 -1.92 -7.94 7.06
CA ALA A 55 -1.88 -8.81 8.25
C ALA A 55 -3.04 -9.81 8.30
N ARG A 56 -4.15 -9.52 7.64
CA ARG A 56 -5.32 -10.40 7.59
C ARG A 56 -5.30 -11.30 6.36
N GLU A 57 -6.05 -12.38 6.42
CA GLU A 57 -6.34 -13.25 5.29
C GLU A 57 -7.80 -13.10 4.87
N SER A 58 -8.05 -12.91 3.59
CA SER A 58 -9.38 -12.71 3.03
C SER A 58 -9.42 -13.17 1.57
N LYS A 59 -10.40 -14.02 1.25
CA LYS A 59 -10.65 -14.43 -0.14
C LYS A 59 -11.08 -13.25 -1.02
N ILE A 60 -11.71 -12.25 -0.41
CA ILE A 60 -12.12 -11.02 -1.09
C ILE A 60 -10.89 -10.25 -1.57
N VAL A 61 -9.86 -10.14 -0.72
CA VAL A 61 -8.59 -9.48 -1.08
C VAL A 61 -7.87 -10.25 -2.18
N GLU A 62 -7.80 -11.58 -2.10
CA GLU A 62 -7.23 -12.43 -3.15
C GLU A 62 -7.91 -12.19 -4.50
N ASN A 63 -9.26 -12.18 -4.52
CA ASN A 63 -10.03 -11.93 -5.73
C ASN A 63 -9.75 -10.52 -6.29
N ARG A 64 -9.68 -9.49 -5.43
CA ARG A 64 -9.37 -8.12 -5.84
C ARG A 64 -7.96 -7.99 -6.40
N CYS A 65 -6.97 -8.62 -5.79
CA CYS A 65 -5.60 -8.63 -6.30
C CYS A 65 -5.53 -9.28 -7.70
N LYS A 66 -6.24 -10.39 -7.92
CA LYS A 66 -6.30 -11.05 -9.23
C LYS A 66 -6.97 -10.17 -10.28
N GLU A 67 -8.09 -9.51 -9.94
CA GLU A 67 -8.78 -8.57 -10.83
C GLU A 67 -7.85 -7.42 -11.26
N LEU A 68 -7.09 -6.87 -10.32
CA LEU A 68 -6.13 -5.78 -10.56
C LEU A 68 -4.78 -6.25 -11.13
N LYS A 69 -4.63 -7.55 -11.44
CA LYS A 69 -3.39 -8.16 -11.93
C LYS A 69 -2.18 -7.92 -11.02
N ILE A 70 -2.40 -7.84 -9.72
CA ILE A 70 -1.32 -7.77 -8.74
C ILE A 70 -0.78 -9.18 -8.56
N GLU A 71 0.42 -9.45 -9.08
CA GLU A 71 1.05 -10.77 -9.02
C GLU A 71 1.62 -11.08 -7.63
N MET A 72 2.06 -10.05 -6.92
CA MET A 72 2.70 -10.18 -5.61
C MET A 72 1.76 -9.66 -4.53
N PHE A 73 1.07 -10.56 -3.86
CA PHE A 73 0.28 -10.24 -2.69
C PHE A 73 0.50 -11.27 -1.57
N TYR A 74 0.69 -10.77 -0.37
CA TYR A 74 1.05 -11.54 0.82
C TYR A 74 0.05 -11.24 1.92
N GLN A 75 -0.70 -12.25 2.33
CA GLN A 75 -1.69 -12.19 3.39
C GLN A 75 -1.18 -12.89 4.65
N GLY A 76 -1.78 -12.60 5.81
CA GLY A 76 -1.36 -13.18 7.09
C GLY A 76 0.00 -12.69 7.59
N VAL A 77 0.51 -11.58 7.04
CA VAL A 77 1.84 -11.05 7.34
C VAL A 77 1.75 -9.97 8.40
N ARG A 78 2.06 -10.30 9.66
CA ARG A 78 2.12 -9.33 10.76
C ARG A 78 3.42 -8.54 10.78
N ASP A 79 4.55 -9.21 10.55
CA ASP A 79 5.87 -8.58 10.44
C ASP A 79 6.13 -8.16 8.98
N LYS A 80 5.55 -7.03 8.60
CA LYS A 80 5.67 -6.46 7.26
C LYS A 80 7.10 -6.00 6.95
N ALA A 81 7.85 -5.55 7.96
CA ALA A 81 9.25 -5.14 7.80
C ALA A 81 10.12 -6.34 7.40
N LYS A 82 9.95 -7.49 8.06
CA LYS A 82 10.64 -8.72 7.68
C LYS A 82 10.32 -9.12 6.24
N LYS A 83 9.04 -9.03 5.84
CA LYS A 83 8.64 -9.33 4.45
C LYS A 83 9.32 -8.38 3.46
N LEU A 84 9.44 -7.10 3.76
CA LEU A 84 10.18 -6.18 2.91
C LEU A 84 11.67 -6.55 2.80
N HIS A 85 12.32 -7.01 3.86
CA HIS A 85 13.71 -7.48 3.80
C HIS A 85 13.84 -8.68 2.85
N GLU A 86 12.93 -9.66 2.91
CA GLU A 86 12.91 -10.81 2.00
C GLU A 86 12.75 -10.37 0.52
N LEU A 87 11.84 -9.40 0.26
CA LEU A 87 11.65 -8.85 -1.08
C LEU A 87 12.84 -8.02 -1.54
N ALA A 88 13.50 -7.32 -0.63
CA ALA A 88 14.69 -6.52 -0.94
C ALA A 88 15.85 -7.42 -1.40
N GLU A 89 16.04 -8.56 -0.78
CA GLU A 89 17.01 -9.57 -1.23
C GLU A 89 16.64 -10.11 -2.62
N LEU A 90 15.36 -10.46 -2.83
CA LEU A 90 14.88 -10.98 -4.11
C LEU A 90 15.08 -9.99 -5.26
N PHE A 91 14.86 -8.71 -5.02
CA PHE A 91 14.96 -7.64 -6.03
C PHE A 91 16.32 -6.94 -6.05
N SER A 92 17.25 -7.33 -5.19
CA SER A 92 18.56 -6.70 -5.02
C SER A 92 18.42 -5.19 -4.78
N LEU A 93 17.55 -4.79 -3.84
CA LEU A 93 17.30 -3.39 -3.53
C LEU A 93 18.45 -2.80 -2.72
N GLU A 94 18.85 -1.61 -3.12
CA GLU A 94 19.86 -0.82 -2.41
C GLU A 94 19.22 0.08 -1.35
N LYS A 95 20.02 0.47 -0.34
CA LYS A 95 19.61 1.42 0.68
C LYS A 95 20.32 2.76 0.49
N ASN A 96 19.63 3.84 0.85
CA ASN A 96 20.24 5.16 0.98
C ASN A 96 21.05 5.30 2.27
N GLY A 97 21.69 6.45 2.48
CA GLY A 97 22.46 6.76 3.68
C GLY A 97 21.68 6.77 4.99
N CYS A 98 20.35 6.81 4.93
CA CYS A 98 19.44 6.73 6.08
C CYS A 98 18.97 5.30 6.37
N GLY A 99 19.36 4.31 5.56
CA GLY A 99 18.98 2.91 5.70
C GLY A 99 17.62 2.56 5.07
N GLU A 100 17.02 3.48 4.30
CA GLU A 100 15.77 3.28 3.59
C GLU A 100 16.05 2.63 2.22
N TYR A 101 15.19 1.71 1.79
CA TYR A 101 15.26 1.10 0.46
C TYR A 101 14.92 2.11 -0.62
N LEU A 102 15.85 2.31 -1.55
CA LEU A 102 15.70 3.20 -2.70
C LEU A 102 14.61 2.71 -3.66
N ASN A 103 13.88 3.65 -4.23
CA ASN A 103 12.81 3.38 -5.21
C ASN A 103 11.64 2.54 -4.65
N VAL A 104 11.49 2.46 -3.32
CA VAL A 104 10.39 1.77 -2.65
C VAL A 104 9.46 2.79 -2.02
N ALA A 105 8.17 2.64 -2.31
CA ALA A 105 7.09 3.37 -1.68
C ALA A 105 6.22 2.41 -0.86
N TYR A 106 5.76 2.86 0.29
CA TYR A 106 4.78 2.15 1.12
C TYR A 106 3.62 3.08 1.47
N MET A 107 2.40 2.56 1.46
CA MET A 107 1.23 3.26 2.01
C MET A 107 0.49 2.36 2.99
N GLY A 108 0.25 2.88 4.18
CA GLY A 108 -0.47 2.23 5.27
C GLY A 108 -1.17 3.25 6.17
N ASP A 109 -1.99 2.79 7.12
CA ASP A 109 -2.86 3.64 7.91
C ASP A 109 -2.72 3.47 9.43
N ASP A 110 -2.13 2.37 9.92
CA ASP A 110 -2.10 2.10 11.34
C ASP A 110 -0.69 1.76 11.86
N ILE A 111 -0.53 1.73 13.17
CA ILE A 111 0.76 1.56 13.87
C ILE A 111 1.56 0.34 13.43
N ILE A 112 0.90 -0.72 12.98
CA ILE A 112 1.57 -1.92 12.46
C ILE A 112 2.34 -1.68 11.16
N ASP A 113 2.04 -0.57 10.48
CA ASP A 113 2.69 -0.17 9.23
C ASP A 113 3.98 0.64 9.46
N ILE A 114 4.15 1.23 10.64
CA ILE A 114 5.28 2.10 10.95
C ILE A 114 6.64 1.42 10.73
N PRO A 115 6.85 0.16 11.16
CA PRO A 115 8.15 -0.49 10.97
C PRO A 115 8.54 -0.63 9.50
N ILE A 116 7.61 -1.01 8.61
CA ILE A 116 7.90 -1.12 7.18
C ILE A 116 8.00 0.27 6.52
N MET A 117 7.17 1.23 6.92
CA MET A 117 7.23 2.61 6.42
C MET A 117 8.62 3.22 6.60
N LYS A 118 9.22 3.04 7.78
CA LYS A 118 10.58 3.55 8.09
C LYS A 118 11.69 2.97 7.22
N LEU A 119 11.44 1.85 6.56
CA LEU A 119 12.38 1.22 5.64
C LEU A 119 12.20 1.70 4.20
N CYS A 120 11.17 2.49 3.90
CA CYS A 120 10.83 2.93 2.56
C CYS A 120 11.20 4.40 2.33
N GLU A 121 11.77 4.70 1.16
CA GLU A 121 12.12 6.07 0.75
C GLU A 121 10.89 6.97 0.66
N HIS A 122 9.75 6.44 0.19
CA HIS A 122 8.50 7.18 0.07
C HIS A 122 7.43 6.57 0.95
N ARG A 123 6.87 7.39 1.85
CA ARG A 123 5.91 6.96 2.87
C ARG A 123 4.58 7.69 2.69
N GLY A 124 3.56 6.97 2.24
CA GLY A 124 2.21 7.48 2.06
C GLY A 124 1.29 7.14 3.24
N ALA A 125 0.34 7.99 3.51
CA ALA A 125 -0.75 7.75 4.43
C ALA A 125 -2.07 8.30 3.89
N PRO A 126 -3.23 7.63 4.08
CA PRO A 126 -4.52 8.23 3.85
C PRO A 126 -4.81 9.31 4.91
N LYS A 127 -5.72 10.23 4.60
CA LYS A 127 -6.06 11.35 5.49
C LYS A 127 -6.51 10.90 6.88
N ASN A 128 -7.21 9.79 6.97
CA ASN A 128 -7.77 9.23 8.19
C ASN A 128 -6.86 8.19 8.88
N ALA A 129 -5.59 8.11 8.51
CA ALA A 129 -4.62 7.25 9.18
C ALA A 129 -4.44 7.64 10.66
N SER A 130 -3.89 6.71 11.46
CA SER A 130 -3.57 6.96 12.85
C SER A 130 -2.57 8.13 12.99
N ARG A 131 -2.62 8.84 14.11
CA ARG A 131 -1.76 10.02 14.38
C ARG A 131 -0.27 9.68 14.29
N GLU A 132 0.09 8.48 14.67
CA GLU A 132 1.45 7.97 14.66
C GLU A 132 1.93 7.79 13.21
N VAL A 133 1.10 7.21 12.33
CA VAL A 133 1.40 7.04 10.91
C VAL A 133 1.51 8.39 10.20
N LEU A 134 0.60 9.33 10.49
CA LEU A 134 0.65 10.67 9.90
C LEU A 134 1.94 11.42 10.21
N LYS A 135 2.58 11.14 11.36
CA LYS A 135 3.88 11.75 11.73
C LYS A 135 5.05 11.16 10.94
N GLU A 136 4.95 9.90 10.54
CA GLU A 136 6.00 9.18 9.79
C GLU A 136 5.86 9.35 8.28
N ALA A 137 4.68 9.75 7.80
CA ALA A 137 4.40 9.89 6.39
C ALA A 137 5.13 11.08 5.76
N THR A 138 5.69 10.87 4.55
CA THR A 138 6.25 11.95 3.71
C THR A 138 5.22 12.49 2.71
N PHE A 139 4.12 11.76 2.53
CA PHE A 139 2.96 12.16 1.75
C PHE A 139 1.69 11.78 2.51
N ILE A 140 0.82 12.75 2.73
CA ILE A 140 -0.51 12.53 3.32
C ILE A 140 -1.54 12.88 2.24
N SER A 141 -2.37 11.89 1.89
CA SER A 141 -3.45 12.10 0.92
C SER A 141 -4.50 13.08 1.46
N SER A 142 -5.15 13.80 0.57
CA SER A 142 -6.35 14.59 0.91
C SER A 142 -7.59 13.71 1.10
N ARG A 143 -7.50 12.42 0.69
CA ARG A 143 -8.56 11.43 0.69
C ARG A 143 -8.40 10.42 1.83
N ASN A 144 -9.50 9.82 2.25
CA ASN A 144 -9.49 8.71 3.19
C ASN A 144 -9.10 7.39 2.49
N GLY A 145 -8.69 6.40 3.27
CA GLY A 145 -8.53 5.04 2.78
C GLY A 145 -9.82 4.51 2.16
N GLY A 146 -9.70 3.81 1.03
CA GLY A 146 -10.85 3.32 0.25
C GLY A 146 -11.69 4.41 -0.44
N ASP A 147 -11.14 5.62 -0.59
CA ASP A 147 -11.82 6.78 -1.20
C ASP A 147 -10.88 7.57 -2.14
N GLY A 148 -9.96 6.89 -2.81
CA GLY A 148 -9.03 7.48 -3.76
C GLY A 148 -7.68 7.92 -3.16
N ALA A 149 -7.36 7.55 -1.93
CA ALA A 149 -6.09 7.91 -1.29
C ALA A 149 -4.89 7.28 -1.98
N VAL A 150 -4.98 6.02 -2.37
CA VAL A 150 -3.94 5.30 -3.10
C VAL A 150 -3.74 5.90 -4.48
N ARG A 151 -4.83 6.31 -5.14
CA ARG A 151 -4.77 7.00 -6.43
C ARG A 151 -3.96 8.30 -6.35
N GLU A 152 -4.21 9.16 -5.36
CA GLU A 152 -3.43 10.39 -5.18
C GLU A 152 -1.94 10.10 -4.92
N PHE A 153 -1.64 9.08 -4.12
CA PHE A 153 -0.25 8.71 -3.86
C PHE A 153 0.46 8.22 -5.13
N ILE A 154 -0.22 7.41 -5.95
CA ILE A 154 0.30 6.96 -7.24
C ILE A 154 0.59 8.16 -8.16
N GLU A 155 -0.32 9.11 -8.27
CA GLU A 155 -0.15 10.33 -9.08
C GLU A 155 1.07 11.13 -8.59
N HIS A 156 1.22 11.30 -7.27
CA HIS A 156 2.41 11.92 -6.68
C HIS A 156 3.70 11.19 -7.03
N LEU A 157 3.72 9.86 -6.95
CA LEU A 157 4.90 9.05 -7.29
C LEU A 157 5.24 9.12 -8.78
N CYS A 158 4.24 9.19 -9.64
CA CYS A 158 4.40 9.30 -11.09
C CYS A 158 4.75 10.73 -11.55
N GLY A 159 4.62 11.74 -10.68
CA GLY A 159 4.83 13.14 -11.04
C GLY A 159 3.70 13.72 -11.90
N ILE A 160 2.49 13.17 -11.77
CA ILE A 160 1.30 13.67 -12.43
C ILE A 160 0.78 14.86 -11.60
N SER A 161 0.75 16.05 -12.21
CA SER A 161 0.14 17.24 -11.59
C SER A 161 -1.38 17.11 -11.63
N VAL A 162 -2.01 17.22 -10.49
CA VAL A 162 -3.46 17.29 -10.34
C VAL A 162 -3.91 18.74 -10.33
#